data_3631d31e1f2c39f57f0b77d27f3a7048
#
_entry.id   3631d31e1f2c39f57f0b77d27f3a7048
#
_cell.length_a   1.000
_cell.length_b   1.000
_cell.length_c   1.000
_cell.angle_alpha   90.00
_cell.angle_beta   90.00
_cell.angle_gamma   90.00
#
_symmetry.space_group_name_H-M   'P 1'
#
loop_
_entity.id
_entity.type
_entity.pdbx_description
1 polymer ?
#
loop_
_entity_poly.entity_id
_entity_poly.type
_entity_poly.pdbx_seq_one_letter_code
_entity_poly.pdbx_strand_id
1 'polypeptide(L)'
;MAGNRVLLWRHGQTDWNMVNRFQGHSDIPLNDVGRYQVQHAAKILAGMNPSSIISSDLGRARETAEALADLVGLTVTPFEDLRETNGGLWEGKTGAENRAEDFQNFIRWIDGDDNPAGTTGEKRSEVAARAVGVINEVLEGKSDQLLVVATHGGTARCILGQLLQLPLSHWGVIGGLSNASWSILERNPRQWNLIEHNAGSIPEPVYGEESGATTA
;
A
#
# COMPACT_ATOMS: atom_id res chain seq x y z
N MET A 1 -13.66 -8.80 -23.93
CA MET A 1 -13.95 -7.63 -23.07
C MET A 1 -12.73 -7.39 -22.23
N ALA A 2 -12.27 -6.16 -22.11
CA ALA A 2 -11.18 -5.82 -21.20
C ALA A 2 -11.62 -6.12 -19.75
N GLY A 3 -10.70 -6.63 -18.95
CA GLY A 3 -10.97 -6.90 -17.54
C GLY A 3 -10.88 -5.63 -16.69
N ASN A 4 -11.38 -5.71 -15.47
CA ASN A 4 -11.15 -4.64 -14.49
C ASN A 4 -9.65 -4.54 -14.18
N ARG A 5 -9.17 -3.32 -13.97
CA ARG A 5 -7.81 -3.02 -13.51
C ARG A 5 -7.87 -2.35 -12.14
N VAL A 6 -6.91 -2.69 -11.30
CA VAL A 6 -6.70 -2.06 -9.99
C VAL A 6 -5.30 -1.45 -10.00
N LEU A 7 -5.23 -0.16 -9.72
CA LEU A 7 -4.00 0.57 -9.53
C LEU A 7 -3.84 0.84 -8.03
N LEU A 8 -2.88 0.16 -7.41
CA LEU A 8 -2.51 0.36 -6.01
C LEU A 8 -1.50 1.49 -5.94
N TRP A 9 -1.83 2.60 -5.31
CA TRP A 9 -0.98 3.78 -5.21
C TRP A 9 -0.58 4.02 -3.76
N ARG A 10 0.72 3.94 -3.47
CA ARG A 10 1.22 4.26 -2.15
C ARG A 10 1.22 5.77 -1.93
N HIS A 11 0.86 6.21 -0.72
CA HIS A 11 0.93 7.62 -0.33
C HIS A 11 2.34 8.22 -0.52
N GLY A 12 2.42 9.54 -0.65
CA GLY A 12 3.65 10.30 -0.71
C GLY A 12 4.47 10.22 0.59
N GLN A 13 5.68 10.74 0.57
CA GLN A 13 6.59 10.70 1.72
C GLN A 13 6.02 11.44 2.93
N THR A 14 6.26 10.89 4.12
CA THR A 14 6.06 11.50 5.44
C THR A 14 7.41 11.64 6.15
N ASP A 15 7.48 12.42 7.21
CA ASP A 15 8.72 12.53 8.00
C ASP A 15 9.11 11.20 8.65
N TRP A 16 8.14 10.33 8.97
CA TRP A 16 8.42 9.00 9.51
C TRP A 16 9.00 8.05 8.46
N ASN A 17 8.66 8.22 7.16
CA ASN A 17 9.32 7.46 6.09
C ASN A 17 10.82 7.79 6.01
N MET A 18 11.20 9.06 6.19
CA MET A 18 12.61 9.47 6.12
C MET A 18 13.49 8.78 7.17
N VAL A 19 12.92 8.46 8.31
CA VAL A 19 13.66 7.84 9.42
C VAL A 19 13.26 6.37 9.64
N ASN A 20 12.57 5.76 8.68
CA ASN A 20 12.13 4.36 8.71
C ASN A 20 11.36 3.98 9.99
N ARG A 21 10.45 4.86 10.47
CA ARG A 21 9.52 4.56 11.57
C ARG A 21 8.28 3.88 11.06
N PHE A 22 7.87 2.84 11.74
CA PHE A 22 6.62 2.13 11.47
C PHE A 22 5.44 3.05 11.78
N GLN A 23 4.61 3.36 10.78
CA GLN A 23 3.51 4.31 10.94
C GLN A 23 2.22 3.63 11.40
N GLY A 24 1.89 2.50 10.80
CA GLY A 24 0.65 1.78 11.10
C GLY A 24 -0.56 2.71 10.99
N HIS A 25 -1.38 2.74 12.04
CA HIS A 25 -2.57 3.58 12.15
C HIS A 25 -2.27 5.00 12.67
N SER A 26 -1.04 5.30 13.07
CA SER A 26 -0.63 6.67 13.40
C SER A 26 -0.75 7.57 12.18
N ASP A 27 -1.52 8.65 12.28
CA ASP A 27 -1.84 9.51 11.13
C ASP A 27 -0.81 10.64 10.97
N ILE A 28 0.33 10.30 10.38
CA ILE A 28 1.43 11.23 10.07
C ILE A 28 1.16 11.87 8.70
N PRO A 29 1.16 13.22 8.60
CA PRO A 29 0.86 13.92 7.36
C PRO A 29 1.98 13.76 6.32
N LEU A 30 1.65 14.01 5.04
CA LEU A 30 2.66 14.16 4.00
C LEU A 30 3.58 15.34 4.34
N ASN A 31 4.87 15.17 4.08
CA ASN A 31 5.81 16.31 4.08
C ASN A 31 5.83 16.98 2.70
N ASP A 32 6.62 18.06 2.55
CA ASP A 32 6.67 18.83 1.30
C ASP A 32 7.18 17.98 0.12
N VAL A 33 8.13 17.08 0.37
CA VAL A 33 8.62 16.13 -0.64
C VAL A 33 7.50 15.18 -1.06
N GLY A 34 6.75 14.64 -0.10
CA GLY A 34 5.60 13.77 -0.38
C GLY A 34 4.52 14.45 -1.20
N ARG A 35 4.19 15.70 -0.90
CA ARG A 35 3.22 16.48 -1.70
C ARG A 35 3.72 16.69 -3.12
N TYR A 36 5.01 17.02 -3.29
CA TYR A 36 5.61 17.13 -4.62
C TYR A 36 5.56 15.82 -5.41
N GLN A 37 5.94 14.69 -4.77
CA GLN A 37 5.87 13.36 -5.36
C GLN A 37 4.46 13.02 -5.83
N VAL A 38 3.47 13.25 -4.97
CA VAL A 38 2.05 12.97 -5.25
C VAL A 38 1.52 13.81 -6.41
N GLN A 39 1.79 15.11 -6.42
CA GLN A 39 1.36 15.98 -7.52
C GLN A 39 1.97 15.57 -8.86
N HIS A 40 3.20 15.09 -8.85
CA HIS A 40 3.86 14.61 -10.07
C HIS A 40 3.25 13.30 -10.55
N ALA A 41 3.08 12.32 -9.67
CA ALA A 41 2.46 11.03 -9.97
C ALA A 41 1.00 11.21 -10.43
N ALA A 42 0.21 12.07 -9.78
CA ALA A 42 -1.17 12.34 -10.13
C ALA A 42 -1.34 12.80 -11.60
N LYS A 43 -0.43 13.61 -12.13
CA LYS A 43 -0.46 14.04 -13.55
C LYS A 43 -0.28 12.86 -14.51
N ILE A 44 0.56 11.89 -14.15
CA ILE A 44 0.76 10.68 -14.96
C ILE A 44 -0.49 9.81 -14.88
N LEU A 45 -0.99 9.58 -13.67
CA LEU A 45 -2.16 8.74 -13.41
C LEU A 45 -3.44 9.31 -14.02
N ALA A 46 -3.59 10.63 -14.09
CA ALA A 46 -4.72 11.29 -14.75
C ALA A 46 -4.82 10.89 -16.23
N GLY A 47 -3.68 10.72 -16.92
CA GLY A 47 -3.64 10.24 -18.30
C GLY A 47 -4.12 8.80 -18.50
N MET A 48 -4.25 8.02 -17.44
CA MET A 48 -4.76 6.64 -17.49
C MET A 48 -6.30 6.57 -17.46
N ASN A 49 -7.00 7.70 -17.27
CA ASN A 49 -8.46 7.83 -17.23
C ASN A 49 -9.11 6.89 -16.20
N PRO A 50 -8.85 7.04 -14.90
CA PRO A 50 -9.46 6.21 -13.87
C PRO A 50 -10.97 6.36 -13.85
N SER A 51 -11.67 5.26 -13.57
CA SER A 51 -13.13 5.23 -13.47
C SER A 51 -13.64 5.56 -12.08
N SER A 52 -12.82 5.28 -11.04
CA SER A 52 -13.13 5.56 -9.64
C SER A 52 -11.86 5.62 -8.80
N ILE A 53 -11.93 6.33 -7.68
CA ILE A 53 -10.82 6.51 -6.74
C ILE A 53 -11.34 6.21 -5.33
N ILE A 54 -10.68 5.27 -4.65
CA ILE A 54 -10.87 5.00 -3.24
C ILE A 54 -9.56 5.20 -2.49
N SER A 55 -9.62 5.45 -1.20
CA SER A 55 -8.43 5.63 -0.38
C SER A 55 -8.58 5.04 1.01
N SER A 56 -7.45 4.76 1.66
CA SER A 56 -7.43 4.74 3.12
C SER A 56 -7.95 6.08 3.66
N ASP A 57 -8.62 6.05 4.79
CA ASP A 57 -9.11 7.25 5.48
C ASP A 57 -8.01 8.02 6.22
N LEU A 58 -6.79 7.43 6.36
CA LEU A 58 -5.64 8.13 6.93
C LEU A 58 -5.22 9.31 6.03
N GLY A 59 -4.96 10.45 6.66
CA GLY A 59 -4.74 11.74 5.99
C GLY A 59 -3.72 11.68 4.86
N ARG A 60 -2.57 11.00 5.06
CA ARG A 60 -1.52 10.85 4.04
C ARG A 60 -2.00 10.16 2.75
N ALA A 61 -2.85 9.13 2.87
CA ALA A 61 -3.38 8.41 1.72
C ALA A 61 -4.54 9.18 1.07
N ARG A 62 -5.37 9.82 1.89
CA ARG A 62 -6.48 10.63 1.40
C ARG A 62 -5.98 11.85 0.63
N GLU A 63 -5.00 12.60 1.16
CA GLU A 63 -4.36 13.74 0.47
C GLU A 63 -3.72 13.28 -0.85
N THR A 64 -3.13 12.08 -0.87
CA THR A 64 -2.60 11.47 -2.10
C THR A 64 -3.69 11.23 -3.14
N ALA A 65 -4.83 10.65 -2.75
CA ALA A 65 -5.95 10.38 -3.65
C ALA A 65 -6.61 11.67 -4.17
N GLU A 66 -6.77 12.66 -3.30
CA GLU A 66 -7.38 13.95 -3.61
C GLU A 66 -6.61 14.69 -4.71
N ALA A 67 -5.28 14.62 -4.72
CA ALA A 67 -4.46 15.23 -5.77
C ALA A 67 -4.74 14.67 -7.17
N LEU A 68 -5.13 13.39 -7.30
CA LEU A 68 -5.58 12.83 -8.58
C LEU A 68 -7.03 13.19 -8.86
N ALA A 69 -7.89 13.10 -7.85
CA ALA A 69 -9.32 13.37 -7.98
C ALA A 69 -9.60 14.77 -8.52
N ASP A 70 -8.87 15.77 -8.05
CA ASP A 70 -8.94 17.16 -8.51
C ASP A 70 -8.61 17.32 -10.00
N LEU A 71 -7.66 16.51 -10.52
CA LEU A 71 -7.26 16.56 -11.92
C LEU A 71 -8.26 15.89 -12.87
N VAL A 72 -8.98 14.86 -12.38
CA VAL A 72 -9.87 14.04 -13.23
C VAL A 72 -11.36 14.30 -12.95
N GLY A 73 -11.68 15.16 -12.00
CA GLY A 73 -13.07 15.52 -11.66
C GLY A 73 -13.84 14.37 -10.97
N LEU A 74 -13.15 13.48 -10.28
CA LEU A 74 -13.74 12.40 -9.50
C LEU A 74 -13.77 12.75 -8.00
N THR A 75 -14.57 12.01 -7.24
CA THR A 75 -14.59 12.08 -5.77
C THR A 75 -13.84 10.89 -5.18
N VAL A 76 -13.17 11.11 -4.05
CA VAL A 76 -12.50 10.07 -3.28
C VAL A 76 -13.47 9.46 -2.27
N THR A 77 -13.60 8.14 -2.25
CA THR A 77 -14.35 7.43 -1.21
C THR A 77 -13.35 6.81 -0.22
N PRO A 78 -13.31 7.26 1.04
CA PRO A 78 -12.40 6.72 2.05
C PRO A 78 -12.94 5.44 2.68
N PHE A 79 -12.02 4.51 3.01
CA PHE A 79 -12.30 3.25 3.72
C PHE A 79 -11.27 2.99 4.80
N GLU A 80 -11.71 2.68 6.01
CA GLU A 80 -10.84 2.24 7.12
C GLU A 80 -10.12 0.93 6.77
N ASP A 81 -10.79 0.04 6.05
CA ASP A 81 -10.26 -1.24 5.62
C ASP A 81 -9.08 -1.14 4.63
N LEU A 82 -8.75 0.06 4.15
CA LEU A 82 -7.56 0.34 3.35
C LEU A 82 -6.40 0.96 4.15
N ARG A 83 -6.54 1.09 5.50
CA ARG A 83 -5.45 1.56 6.38
C ARG A 83 -4.23 0.65 6.27
N GLU A 84 -3.06 1.19 6.65
CA GLU A 84 -1.84 0.42 6.81
C GLU A 84 -2.03 -0.70 7.85
N THR A 85 -1.16 -1.69 7.84
CA THR A 85 -1.10 -2.70 8.90
C THR A 85 -1.03 -2.00 10.26
N ASN A 86 -1.96 -2.33 11.16
CA ASN A 86 -1.83 -1.92 12.56
C ASN A 86 -0.55 -2.56 13.12
N GLY A 87 0.42 -1.72 13.46
CA GLY A 87 1.73 -2.17 13.93
C GLY A 87 1.78 -2.56 15.41
N GLY A 88 0.69 -2.36 16.15
CA GLY A 88 0.67 -2.62 17.58
C GLY A 88 1.81 -1.89 18.30
N LEU A 89 2.62 -2.63 19.07
CA LEU A 89 3.75 -2.05 19.84
C LEU A 89 4.92 -1.56 18.98
N TRP A 90 4.89 -1.79 17.66
CA TRP A 90 5.94 -1.31 16.76
C TRP A 90 5.69 0.10 16.23
N GLU A 91 4.47 0.64 16.36
CA GLU A 91 4.18 1.98 15.87
C GLU A 91 5.05 3.05 16.54
N GLY A 92 5.56 3.98 15.72
CA GLY A 92 6.45 5.04 16.16
C GLY A 92 7.91 4.62 16.38
N LYS A 93 8.24 3.33 16.23
CA LYS A 93 9.60 2.81 16.36
C LYS A 93 10.20 2.51 14.99
N THR A 94 11.52 2.55 14.90
CA THR A 94 12.27 2.10 13.73
C THR A 94 12.36 0.57 13.69
N GLY A 95 12.67 0.01 12.51
CA GLY A 95 12.90 -1.43 12.39
C GLY A 95 14.03 -1.94 13.30
N ALA A 96 15.07 -1.13 13.53
CA ALA A 96 16.17 -1.47 14.44
C ALA A 96 15.71 -1.53 15.91
N GLU A 97 14.90 -0.54 16.34
CA GLU A 97 14.30 -0.53 17.70
C GLU A 97 13.37 -1.73 17.89
N ASN A 98 12.49 -2.01 16.92
CA ASN A 98 11.59 -3.16 16.96
C ASN A 98 12.34 -4.49 17.02
N ARG A 99 13.41 -4.63 16.23
CA ARG A 99 14.26 -5.82 16.26
C ARG A 99 14.98 -6.00 17.61
N ALA A 100 15.40 -4.91 18.25
CA ALA A 100 16.07 -4.97 19.54
C ALA A 100 15.10 -5.32 20.69
N GLU A 101 13.88 -4.80 20.66
CA GLU A 101 12.90 -4.95 21.73
C GLU A 101 12.03 -6.21 21.60
N ASP A 102 11.76 -6.66 20.36
CA ASP A 102 10.83 -7.77 20.04
C ASP A 102 11.43 -8.72 19.00
N PHE A 103 12.68 -9.14 19.22
CA PHE A 103 13.48 -9.89 18.25
C PHE A 103 12.75 -11.10 17.66
N GLN A 104 12.16 -11.95 18.49
CA GLN A 104 11.52 -13.19 18.05
C GLN A 104 10.31 -12.94 17.13
N ASN A 105 9.44 -12.04 17.51
CA ASN A 105 8.27 -11.70 16.73
C ASN A 105 8.66 -10.96 15.43
N PHE A 106 9.65 -10.05 15.52
CA PHE A 106 10.14 -9.28 14.38
C PHE A 106 10.80 -10.17 13.31
N ILE A 107 11.63 -11.14 13.71
CA ILE A 107 12.24 -12.09 12.77
C ILE A 107 11.18 -12.97 12.10
N ARG A 108 10.24 -13.53 12.85
CA ARG A 108 9.13 -14.30 12.28
C ARG A 108 8.32 -13.50 11.28
N TRP A 109 8.05 -12.22 11.60
CA TRP A 109 7.38 -11.32 10.67
C TRP A 109 8.15 -11.13 9.37
N ILE A 110 9.48 -10.92 9.44
CA ILE A 110 10.33 -10.77 8.24
C ILE A 110 10.37 -12.07 7.44
N ASP A 111 10.46 -13.23 8.10
CA ASP A 111 10.50 -14.54 7.48
C ASP A 111 9.17 -14.94 6.82
N GLY A 112 8.12 -14.14 6.97
CA GLY A 112 6.84 -14.36 6.30
C GLY A 112 5.82 -15.14 7.11
N ASP A 113 6.03 -15.30 8.41
CA ASP A 113 5.03 -15.89 9.31
C ASP A 113 3.82 -14.93 9.43
N ASP A 114 2.65 -15.53 9.61
CA ASP A 114 1.41 -14.79 9.84
C ASP A 114 1.17 -14.48 11.33
N ASN A 115 2.19 -13.93 11.98
CA ASN A 115 2.09 -13.45 13.35
C ASN A 115 1.63 -11.97 13.38
N PRO A 116 0.98 -11.51 14.47
CA PRO A 116 0.57 -10.11 14.59
C PRO A 116 1.79 -9.18 14.62
N ALA A 117 1.74 -8.08 13.87
CA ALA A 117 2.73 -7.01 13.96
C ALA A 117 2.80 -6.46 15.38
N GLY A 118 4.00 -6.26 15.93
CA GLY A 118 4.17 -5.71 17.28
C GLY A 118 3.34 -6.43 18.34
N THR A 119 3.16 -7.73 18.22
CA THR A 119 2.44 -8.61 19.16
C THR A 119 0.93 -8.32 19.29
N THR A 120 0.52 -7.06 19.22
CA THR A 120 -0.88 -6.61 19.45
C THR A 120 -1.54 -6.01 18.19
N GLY A 121 -0.80 -5.94 17.09
CA GLY A 121 -1.30 -5.42 15.84
C GLY A 121 -1.99 -6.47 14.96
N GLU A 122 -2.04 -6.20 13.67
CA GLU A 122 -2.70 -7.07 12.68
C GLU A 122 -1.75 -8.12 12.11
N LYS A 123 -2.32 -9.23 11.65
CA LYS A 123 -1.66 -10.20 10.77
C LYS A 123 -1.76 -9.75 9.31
N ARG A 124 -0.81 -10.17 8.48
CA ARG A 124 -0.87 -9.89 7.03
C ARG A 124 -2.11 -10.46 6.36
N SER A 125 -2.56 -11.65 6.78
CA SER A 125 -3.79 -12.27 6.28
C SER A 125 -5.05 -11.44 6.59
N GLU A 126 -5.11 -10.81 7.75
CA GLU A 126 -6.22 -9.95 8.16
C GLU A 126 -6.24 -8.66 7.32
N VAL A 127 -5.07 -8.02 7.16
CA VAL A 127 -4.92 -6.84 6.29
C VAL A 127 -5.35 -7.14 4.86
N ALA A 128 -4.90 -8.26 4.31
CA ALA A 128 -5.27 -8.68 2.97
C ALA A 128 -6.78 -8.90 2.84
N ALA A 129 -7.39 -9.60 3.80
CA ALA A 129 -8.81 -9.92 3.77
C ALA A 129 -9.69 -8.65 3.76
N ARG A 130 -9.42 -7.68 4.66
CA ARG A 130 -10.18 -6.42 4.72
C ARG A 130 -10.00 -5.58 3.45
N ALA A 131 -8.74 -5.39 3.00
CA ALA A 131 -8.46 -4.52 1.87
C ALA A 131 -8.96 -5.10 0.53
N VAL A 132 -8.82 -6.41 0.30
CA VAL A 132 -9.36 -7.08 -0.89
C VAL A 132 -10.89 -7.15 -0.85
N GLY A 133 -11.48 -7.24 0.34
CA GLY A 133 -12.93 -7.14 0.53
C GLY A 133 -13.50 -5.86 -0.08
N VAL A 134 -12.92 -4.71 0.27
CA VAL A 134 -13.31 -3.39 -0.30
C VAL A 134 -13.15 -3.35 -1.82
N ILE A 135 -12.03 -3.84 -2.35
CA ILE A 135 -11.78 -3.84 -3.80
C ILE A 135 -12.86 -4.67 -4.53
N ASN A 136 -13.19 -5.84 -3.99
CA ASN A 136 -14.22 -6.70 -4.57
C ASN A 136 -15.61 -6.06 -4.52
N GLU A 137 -15.98 -5.44 -3.39
CA GLU A 137 -17.25 -4.71 -3.22
C GLU A 137 -17.37 -3.58 -4.24
N VAL A 138 -16.33 -2.76 -4.38
CA VAL A 138 -16.34 -1.62 -5.31
C VAL A 138 -16.41 -2.05 -6.77
N LEU A 139 -15.84 -3.20 -7.12
CA LEU A 139 -15.83 -3.74 -8.48
C LEU A 139 -16.99 -4.70 -8.78
N GLU A 140 -17.85 -5.00 -7.80
CA GLU A 140 -18.99 -5.92 -7.98
C GLU A 140 -19.92 -5.45 -9.10
N GLY A 141 -20.24 -6.35 -10.02
CA GLY A 141 -21.11 -6.05 -11.15
C GLY A 141 -20.54 -5.11 -12.22
N LYS A 142 -19.29 -4.66 -12.06
CA LYS A 142 -18.62 -3.74 -13.00
C LYS A 142 -17.65 -4.50 -13.91
N SER A 143 -17.44 -3.96 -15.09
CA SER A 143 -16.45 -4.44 -16.05
C SER A 143 -15.74 -3.29 -16.70
N ASP A 144 -14.52 -3.53 -17.18
CA ASP A 144 -13.69 -2.55 -17.90
C ASP A 144 -13.41 -1.25 -17.11
N GLN A 145 -13.25 -1.40 -15.79
CA GLN A 145 -12.95 -0.28 -14.90
C GLN A 145 -11.46 -0.19 -14.60
N LEU A 146 -10.96 1.03 -14.43
CA LEU A 146 -9.69 1.29 -13.74
C LEU A 146 -10.00 1.90 -12.37
N LEU A 147 -9.88 1.09 -11.33
CA LEU A 147 -10.02 1.50 -9.94
C LEU A 147 -8.65 1.93 -9.40
N VAL A 148 -8.54 3.18 -8.93
CA VAL A 148 -7.36 3.64 -8.18
C VAL A 148 -7.62 3.47 -6.69
N VAL A 149 -6.66 2.83 -6.00
CA VAL A 149 -6.68 2.56 -4.56
C VAL A 149 -5.47 3.24 -3.94
N ALA A 150 -5.65 4.41 -3.34
CA ALA A 150 -4.59 5.08 -2.60
C ALA A 150 -4.48 4.47 -1.19
N THR A 151 -3.33 3.87 -0.90
CA THR A 151 -3.11 3.10 0.32
C THR A 151 -1.65 3.18 0.77
N HIS A 152 -1.15 2.16 1.44
CA HIS A 152 0.13 2.10 2.14
C HIS A 152 1.00 0.95 1.63
N GLY A 153 2.27 0.93 2.04
CA GLY A 153 3.24 -0.03 1.54
C GLY A 153 2.93 -1.48 1.96
N GLY A 154 2.65 -1.71 3.23
CA GLY A 154 2.32 -3.03 3.75
C GLY A 154 0.99 -3.55 3.21
N THR A 155 -0.04 -2.71 3.24
CA THR A 155 -1.37 -3.05 2.72
C THR A 155 -1.34 -3.36 1.22
N ALA A 156 -0.61 -2.57 0.41
CA ALA A 156 -0.47 -2.85 -1.02
C ALA A 156 0.19 -4.21 -1.28
N ARG A 157 1.23 -4.57 -0.51
CA ARG A 157 1.87 -5.90 -0.60
C ARG A 157 0.90 -7.02 -0.23
N CYS A 158 0.10 -6.84 0.82
CA CYS A 158 -0.91 -7.81 1.23
C CYS A 158 -1.99 -7.99 0.15
N ILE A 159 -2.48 -6.91 -0.47
CA ILE A 159 -3.41 -6.96 -1.59
C ILE A 159 -2.80 -7.72 -2.78
N LEU A 160 -1.55 -7.39 -3.16
CA LEU A 160 -0.84 -8.06 -4.24
C LEU A 160 -0.72 -9.56 -3.97
N GLY A 161 -0.24 -9.94 -2.79
CA GLY A 161 -0.07 -11.34 -2.40
C GLY A 161 -1.37 -12.13 -2.50
N GLN A 162 -2.47 -11.58 -2.00
CA GLN A 162 -3.77 -12.23 -2.02
C GLN A 162 -4.40 -12.31 -3.41
N LEU A 163 -4.40 -11.20 -4.17
CA LEU A 163 -5.00 -11.19 -5.53
C LEU A 163 -4.22 -12.08 -6.50
N LEU A 164 -2.90 -12.17 -6.36
CA LEU A 164 -2.04 -13.06 -7.13
C LEU A 164 -2.07 -14.51 -6.64
N GLN A 165 -2.82 -14.81 -5.56
CA GLN A 165 -2.96 -16.14 -4.96
C GLN A 165 -1.61 -16.75 -4.55
N LEU A 166 -0.65 -15.92 -4.13
CA LEU A 166 0.63 -16.39 -3.63
C LEU A 166 0.46 -17.02 -2.24
N PRO A 167 1.21 -18.09 -1.91
CA PRO A 167 1.31 -18.53 -0.53
C PRO A 167 1.80 -17.37 0.36
N LEU A 168 1.23 -17.21 1.54
CA LEU A 168 1.54 -16.09 2.44
C LEU A 168 3.03 -15.98 2.74
N SER A 169 3.71 -17.11 2.96
CA SER A 169 5.17 -17.17 3.17
C SER A 169 6.00 -16.62 2.01
N HIS A 170 5.38 -16.40 0.85
CA HIS A 170 6.05 -15.84 -0.34
C HIS A 170 5.72 -14.36 -0.58
N TRP A 171 4.89 -13.72 0.24
CA TRP A 171 4.57 -12.31 0.02
C TRP A 171 5.77 -11.38 0.17
N GLY A 172 6.78 -11.80 0.91
CA GLY A 172 8.05 -11.08 1.02
C GLY A 172 8.85 -10.97 -0.29
N VAL A 173 8.58 -11.83 -1.31
CA VAL A 173 9.23 -11.72 -2.63
C VAL A 173 8.73 -10.51 -3.43
N ILE A 174 7.55 -9.99 -3.08
CA ILE A 174 7.04 -8.76 -3.68
C ILE A 174 7.78 -7.60 -3.03
N GLY A 175 8.58 -6.89 -3.80
CA GLY A 175 9.25 -5.66 -3.33
C GLY A 175 8.22 -4.65 -2.81
N GLY A 176 8.63 -3.76 -1.90
CA GLY A 176 7.76 -2.68 -1.43
C GLY A 176 7.55 -1.63 -2.52
N LEU A 177 6.47 -0.87 -2.40
CA LEU A 177 6.25 0.32 -3.21
C LEU A 177 7.05 1.50 -2.63
N SER A 178 7.73 2.26 -3.46
CA SER A 178 8.28 3.57 -3.11
C SER A 178 7.14 4.57 -2.82
N ASN A 179 7.42 5.65 -2.09
CA ASN A 179 6.43 6.70 -1.88
C ASN A 179 5.93 7.25 -3.23
N ALA A 180 4.63 7.47 -3.34
CA ALA A 180 3.92 7.90 -4.54
C ALA A 180 4.09 6.99 -5.78
N SER A 181 4.65 5.78 -5.64
CA SER A 181 4.70 4.77 -6.69
C SER A 181 3.46 3.89 -6.68
N TRP A 182 3.24 3.18 -7.77
CA TRP A 182 2.05 2.35 -7.96
C TRP A 182 2.35 0.98 -8.53
N SER A 183 1.38 0.08 -8.39
CA SER A 183 1.33 -1.21 -9.09
C SER A 183 0.00 -1.35 -9.78
N ILE A 184 -0.02 -2.02 -10.94
CA ILE A 184 -1.23 -2.25 -11.72
C ILE A 184 -1.48 -3.76 -11.82
N LEU A 185 -2.69 -4.16 -11.42
CA LEU A 185 -3.22 -5.49 -11.67
C LEU A 185 -4.34 -5.42 -12.69
N GLU A 186 -4.44 -6.44 -13.52
CA GLU A 186 -5.53 -6.63 -14.49
C GLU A 186 -6.22 -7.96 -14.26
N ARG A 187 -7.55 -7.94 -14.19
CA ARG A 187 -8.38 -9.12 -14.04
C ARG A 187 -8.62 -9.78 -15.40
N ASN A 188 -8.19 -11.01 -15.56
CA ASN A 188 -8.65 -11.87 -16.63
C ASN A 188 -9.71 -12.87 -16.11
N PRO A 189 -10.39 -13.66 -16.97
CA PRO A 189 -11.45 -14.58 -16.54
C PRO A 189 -11.02 -15.63 -15.51
N ARG A 190 -9.72 -15.88 -15.34
CA ARG A 190 -9.19 -16.92 -14.44
C ARG A 190 -8.55 -16.35 -13.19
N GLN A 191 -7.84 -15.22 -13.30
CA GLN A 191 -6.99 -14.70 -12.22
C GLN A 191 -6.70 -13.21 -12.38
N TRP A 192 -6.07 -12.62 -11.39
CA TRP A 192 -5.40 -11.33 -11.50
C TRP A 192 -3.97 -11.51 -12.01
N ASN A 193 -3.52 -10.62 -12.87
CA ASN A 193 -2.14 -10.55 -13.35
C ASN A 193 -1.52 -9.23 -12.90
N LEU A 194 -0.30 -9.29 -12.39
CA LEU A 194 0.50 -8.10 -12.13
C LEU A 194 1.09 -7.60 -13.45
N ILE A 195 0.68 -6.41 -13.88
CA ILE A 195 1.10 -5.82 -15.15
C ILE A 195 2.30 -4.90 -14.94
N GLU A 196 2.28 -4.16 -13.83
CA GLU A 196 3.33 -3.21 -13.49
C GLU A 196 3.53 -3.21 -11.98
N HIS A 197 4.79 -3.09 -11.52
CA HIS A 197 5.11 -3.06 -10.09
C HIS A 197 6.12 -1.98 -9.77
N ASN A 198 5.85 -1.22 -8.69
CA ASN A 198 6.66 -0.12 -8.22
C ASN A 198 7.01 0.89 -9.31
N ALA A 199 6.04 1.17 -10.18
CA ALA A 199 6.18 2.20 -11.20
C ALA A 199 6.09 3.59 -10.57
N GLY A 200 6.87 4.51 -11.09
CA GLY A 200 6.94 5.88 -10.61
C GLY A 200 7.96 6.69 -11.38
N SER A 201 7.94 7.99 -11.17
CA SER A 201 8.80 8.91 -11.90
C SER A 201 10.22 9.06 -11.33
N ILE A 202 10.45 8.57 -10.11
CA ILE A 202 11.74 8.70 -9.42
C ILE A 202 12.07 7.35 -8.78
N PRO A 203 13.11 6.64 -9.25
CA PRO A 203 13.55 5.43 -8.58
C PRO A 203 14.26 5.81 -7.27
N GLU A 204 13.55 5.78 -6.16
CA GLU A 204 14.15 5.81 -4.84
C GLU A 204 14.33 4.38 -4.34
N PRO A 205 15.41 4.07 -3.59
CA PRO A 205 15.53 2.78 -2.94
C PRO A 205 14.35 2.56 -2.01
N VAL A 206 13.66 1.43 -2.17
CA VAL A 206 12.55 1.07 -1.30
C VAL A 206 13.12 0.48 -0.02
N TYR A 207 13.35 1.32 0.94
CA TYR A 207 13.52 0.87 2.31
C TYR A 207 12.11 0.74 2.90
N GLY A 208 11.48 -0.42 2.71
CA GLY A 208 10.15 -0.67 3.27
C GLY A 208 10.21 -0.65 4.80
N GLU A 209 9.16 -0.16 5.42
CA GLU A 209 8.95 -0.24 6.88
C GLU A 209 9.04 -1.69 7.38
N GLU A 210 8.90 -2.66 6.48
CA GLU A 210 8.98 -4.08 6.73
C GLU A 210 10.33 -4.72 6.33
N SER A 211 11.16 -4.05 5.53
CA SER A 211 12.47 -4.55 5.19
C SER A 211 13.46 -4.18 6.29
N GLY A 212 13.52 -4.96 7.34
CA GLY A 212 14.61 -4.92 8.33
C GLY A 212 15.97 -5.33 7.76
N ALA A 213 16.12 -5.35 6.46
CA ALA A 213 17.36 -5.57 5.75
C ALA A 213 18.12 -4.24 5.64
N THR A 214 18.61 -3.74 6.74
CA THR A 214 19.85 -2.96 6.71
C THR A 214 20.95 -3.97 6.48
N THR A 215 21.46 -4.08 5.28
CA THR A 215 22.77 -4.67 5.04
C THR A 215 23.77 -3.97 5.96
N ALA A 216 24.45 -4.78 6.77
CA ALA A 216 25.49 -4.40 7.72
C ALA A 216 26.57 -3.54 7.10
#